data_0fc2e6e41ed7566bb10ac94a835427c7
#
_entry.id   0fc2e6e41ed7566bb10ac94a835427c7
#
_cell.length_a   1.000
_cell.length_b   1.000
_cell.length_c   1.000
_cell.angle_alpha   90.00
_cell.angle_beta   90.00
_cell.angle_gamma   90.00
#
_symmetry.space_group_name_H-M   'P 1'
#
loop_
_entity.id
_entity.type
_entity.pdbx_description
1 polymer ?
#
loop_
_entity_poly.entity_id
_entity_poly.type
_entity_poly.pdbx_seq_one_letter_code
_entity_poly.pdbx_strand_id
1 'polypeptide(L)'
;MIKKIVAIGPESTGKSSLCERLAEYYDTLWCPEYAREYLTAHGMKYTYEDLLTIAKRQVELEDKYESEAKAQADSLTTDDLRLTSSDSLLATRHSLLFIDTDMYVMKVWCEFVFGKCHPFILDQIAKRRYDLYLLCDIDLPWSYDKLREYPDEGPRQKLYAIYKSIMEGQSTPWIEISGSHEQRVQKATKAVDSLIGQ
;
A
#
# COMPACT_ATOMS: atom_id res chain seq x y z
N MET A 1 -6.53 -15.33 9.42
CA MET A 1 -6.84 -14.59 8.15
C MET A 1 -5.92 -13.40 8.08
N ILE A 2 -5.23 -13.17 6.93
CA ILE A 2 -4.30 -12.04 6.78
C ILE A 2 -5.07 -10.72 6.75
N LYS A 3 -4.64 -9.76 7.56
CA LYS A 3 -5.09 -8.37 7.52
C LYS A 3 -4.24 -7.59 6.52
N LYS A 4 -4.88 -6.93 5.56
CA LYS A 4 -4.22 -6.19 4.50
C LYS A 4 -4.31 -4.69 4.73
N ILE A 5 -3.15 -4.04 4.84
CA ILE A 5 -3.01 -2.61 5.10
C ILE A 5 -2.34 -1.96 3.88
N VAL A 6 -2.99 -0.98 3.29
CA VAL A 6 -2.53 -0.33 2.06
C VAL A 6 -2.02 1.08 2.34
N ALA A 7 -0.81 1.39 1.90
CA ALA A 7 -0.31 2.76 1.83
C ALA A 7 -0.66 3.38 0.48
N ILE A 8 -1.36 4.52 0.49
CA ILE A 8 -1.87 5.20 -0.71
C ILE A 8 -1.55 6.70 -0.62
N GLY A 9 -1.49 7.35 -1.77
CA GLY A 9 -1.18 8.78 -1.86
C GLY A 9 -0.27 9.11 -3.04
N PRO A 10 0.02 10.39 -3.30
CA PRO A 10 0.89 10.82 -4.39
C PRO A 10 2.31 10.25 -4.30
N GLU A 11 3.08 10.44 -5.36
CA GLU A 11 4.51 10.14 -5.34
C GLU A 11 5.27 11.01 -4.32
N SER A 12 6.44 10.54 -3.89
CA SER A 12 7.29 11.25 -2.90
C SER A 12 6.61 11.54 -1.55
N THR A 13 5.67 10.69 -1.12
CA THR A 13 5.00 10.79 0.19
C THR A 13 5.46 9.74 1.19
N GLY A 14 6.49 8.95 0.86
CA GLY A 14 7.10 7.98 1.76
C GLY A 14 6.33 6.67 1.95
N LYS A 15 5.41 6.30 1.03
CA LYS A 15 4.63 5.05 1.09
C LYS A 15 5.51 3.80 1.24
N SER A 16 6.46 3.60 0.32
CA SER A 16 7.35 2.43 0.32
C SER A 16 8.16 2.31 1.61
N SER A 17 8.77 3.42 2.05
CA SER A 17 9.53 3.45 3.32
C SER A 17 8.63 3.19 4.54
N LEU A 18 7.36 3.61 4.49
CA LEU A 18 6.41 3.33 5.57
C LEU A 18 6.06 1.84 5.59
N CYS A 19 5.73 1.24 4.43
CA CYS A 19 5.42 -0.19 4.32
C CYS A 19 6.60 -1.07 4.80
N GLU A 20 7.82 -0.75 4.35
CA GLU A 20 9.04 -1.45 4.75
C GLU A 20 9.23 -1.40 6.28
N ARG A 21 9.18 -0.22 6.90
CA ARG A 21 9.35 -0.06 8.35
C ARG A 21 8.24 -0.72 9.17
N LEU A 22 7.00 -0.71 8.68
CA LEU A 22 5.92 -1.40 9.35
C LEU A 22 6.11 -2.92 9.25
N ALA A 23 6.52 -3.43 8.09
CA ALA A 23 6.82 -4.84 7.92
C ALA A 23 7.96 -5.30 8.84
N GLU A 24 9.04 -4.51 8.95
CA GLU A 24 10.12 -4.77 9.93
C GLU A 24 9.62 -4.75 11.38
N TYR A 25 8.80 -3.76 11.76
CA TYR A 25 8.29 -3.63 13.13
C TYR A 25 7.38 -4.79 13.54
N TYR A 26 6.54 -5.29 12.60
CA TYR A 26 5.62 -6.40 12.87
C TYR A 26 6.20 -7.77 12.50
N ASP A 27 7.45 -7.83 12.01
CA ASP A 27 8.11 -9.05 11.52
C ASP A 27 7.24 -9.79 10.49
N THR A 28 6.80 -9.07 9.46
CA THR A 28 5.91 -9.57 8.41
C THR A 28 6.35 -9.10 7.02
N LEU A 29 5.58 -9.43 6.00
CA LEU A 29 5.86 -9.08 4.62
C LEU A 29 5.24 -7.76 4.20
N TRP A 30 5.82 -7.14 3.17
CA TRP A 30 5.20 -6.06 2.42
C TRP A 30 5.32 -6.29 0.91
N CYS A 31 4.25 -5.95 0.18
CA CYS A 31 4.18 -6.03 -1.26
C CYS A 31 4.64 -4.69 -1.86
N PRO A 32 5.75 -4.65 -2.61
CA PRO A 32 6.25 -3.43 -3.23
C PRO A 32 5.41 -3.00 -4.45
N GLU A 33 5.59 -1.75 -4.85
CA GLU A 33 5.02 -1.20 -6.07
C GLU A 33 5.71 -1.78 -7.32
N TYR A 34 4.98 -2.55 -8.13
CA TYR A 34 5.50 -3.13 -9.38
C TYR A 34 5.84 -2.08 -10.44
N ALA A 35 5.14 -0.94 -10.44
CA ALA A 35 5.39 0.14 -11.39
C ALA A 35 6.86 0.59 -11.43
N ARG A 36 7.54 0.61 -10.28
CA ARG A 36 8.96 0.96 -10.19
C ARG A 36 9.84 -0.02 -10.98
N GLU A 37 9.59 -1.32 -10.87
CA GLU A 37 10.29 -2.36 -11.65
C GLU A 37 10.05 -2.16 -13.14
N TYR A 38 8.78 -2.01 -13.54
CA TYR A 38 8.38 -1.84 -14.93
C TYR A 38 9.03 -0.61 -15.56
N LEU A 39 8.92 0.57 -14.93
CA LEU A 39 9.47 1.81 -15.45
C LEU A 39 11.01 1.82 -15.47
N THR A 40 11.65 1.11 -14.54
CA THR A 40 13.11 0.94 -14.56
C THR A 40 13.56 0.14 -15.79
N ALA A 41 12.80 -0.86 -16.20
CA ALA A 41 13.12 -1.72 -17.34
C ALA A 41 12.74 -1.09 -18.69
N HIS A 42 11.61 -0.35 -18.76
CA HIS A 42 11.02 0.13 -20.01
C HIS A 42 11.14 1.65 -20.20
N GLY A 43 11.52 2.40 -19.16
CA GLY A 43 11.62 3.86 -19.17
C GLY A 43 10.31 4.57 -18.87
N MET A 44 10.37 5.93 -18.85
CA MET A 44 9.25 6.79 -18.44
C MET A 44 8.25 7.10 -19.57
N LYS A 45 8.48 6.60 -20.78
CA LYS A 45 7.53 6.80 -21.91
C LYS A 45 6.55 5.64 -21.96
N TYR A 46 5.63 5.62 -21.00
CA TYR A 46 4.59 4.60 -20.92
C TYR A 46 3.30 5.01 -21.62
N THR A 47 2.56 4.03 -22.08
CA THR A 47 1.26 4.17 -22.74
C THR A 47 0.13 3.79 -21.79
N TYR A 48 -1.11 4.01 -22.22
CA TYR A 48 -2.30 3.55 -21.49
C TYR A 48 -2.30 2.02 -21.30
N GLU A 49 -1.87 1.26 -22.31
CA GLU A 49 -1.80 -0.22 -22.24
C GLU A 49 -0.67 -0.70 -21.30
N ASP A 50 0.39 0.08 -21.15
CA ASP A 50 1.43 -0.22 -20.15
C ASP A 50 0.87 -0.13 -18.72
N LEU A 51 -0.04 0.81 -18.46
CA LEU A 51 -0.70 0.90 -17.15
C LEU A 51 -1.59 -0.32 -16.88
N LEU A 52 -2.22 -0.90 -17.91
CA LEU A 52 -2.95 -2.17 -17.75
C LEU A 52 -2.00 -3.33 -17.43
N THR A 53 -0.84 -3.36 -18.06
CA THR A 53 0.20 -4.37 -17.79
C THR A 53 0.73 -4.25 -16.37
N ILE A 54 1.04 -3.03 -15.94
CA ILE A 54 1.47 -2.73 -14.55
C ILE A 54 0.39 -3.17 -13.56
N ALA A 55 -0.88 -2.81 -13.79
CA ALA A 55 -1.98 -3.16 -12.92
C ALA A 55 -2.15 -4.68 -12.77
N LYS A 56 -2.07 -5.44 -13.86
CA LYS A 56 -2.15 -6.91 -13.82
C LYS A 56 -1.02 -7.52 -13.01
N ARG A 57 0.20 -7.04 -13.22
CA ARG A 57 1.38 -7.51 -12.49
C ARG A 57 1.35 -7.15 -11.01
N GLN A 58 0.83 -5.95 -10.67
CA GLN A 58 0.63 -5.56 -9.28
C GLN A 58 -0.36 -6.50 -8.58
N VAL A 59 -1.45 -6.88 -9.26
CA VAL A 59 -2.42 -7.86 -8.74
C VAL A 59 -1.78 -9.23 -8.51
N GLU A 60 -1.03 -9.76 -9.49
CA GLU A 60 -0.30 -11.02 -9.37
C GLU A 60 0.71 -10.98 -8.21
N LEU A 61 1.40 -9.86 -8.06
CA LEU A 61 2.38 -9.65 -6.99
C LEU A 61 1.70 -9.63 -5.61
N GLU A 62 0.60 -8.90 -5.47
CA GLU A 62 -0.18 -8.87 -4.21
C GLU A 62 -0.68 -10.27 -3.84
N ASP A 63 -1.23 -11.04 -4.81
CA ASP A 63 -1.73 -12.39 -4.57
C ASP A 63 -0.61 -13.35 -4.12
N LYS A 64 0.59 -13.20 -4.69
CA LYS A 64 1.79 -13.93 -4.28
C LYS A 64 2.16 -13.61 -2.83
N TYR A 65 2.31 -12.32 -2.49
CA TYR A 65 2.66 -11.90 -1.13
C TYR A 65 1.60 -12.27 -0.10
N GLU A 66 0.32 -12.21 -0.45
CA GLU A 66 -0.76 -12.69 0.42
C GLU A 66 -0.65 -14.19 0.70
N SER A 67 -0.30 -15.00 -0.31
CA SER A 67 -0.08 -16.43 -0.15
C SER A 67 1.14 -16.75 0.73
N GLU A 68 2.23 -16.02 0.53
CA GLU A 68 3.45 -16.14 1.34
C GLU A 68 3.20 -15.73 2.81
N ALA A 69 2.50 -14.63 3.04
CA ALA A 69 2.14 -14.18 4.39
C ALA A 69 1.23 -15.21 5.10
N LYS A 70 0.30 -15.84 4.39
CA LYS A 70 -0.52 -16.94 4.93
C LYS A 70 0.35 -18.13 5.33
N ALA A 71 1.26 -18.57 4.45
CA ALA A 71 2.14 -19.69 4.74
C ALA A 71 3.04 -19.42 5.95
N GLN A 72 3.55 -18.20 6.08
CA GLN A 72 4.35 -17.77 7.23
C GLN A 72 3.52 -17.80 8.52
N ALA A 73 2.32 -17.24 8.52
CA ALA A 73 1.43 -17.28 9.69
C ALA A 73 1.03 -18.71 10.10
N ASP A 74 0.77 -19.58 9.12
CA ASP A 74 0.38 -20.97 9.37
C ASP A 74 1.55 -21.81 9.94
N SER A 75 2.79 -21.55 9.51
CA SER A 75 3.97 -22.25 10.03
C SER A 75 4.23 -21.98 11.51
N LEU A 76 3.96 -20.75 11.96
CA LEU A 76 4.14 -20.36 13.37
C LEU A 76 3.09 -20.96 14.31
N THR A 77 1.90 -21.25 13.79
CA THR A 77 0.84 -21.89 14.58
C THR A 77 1.03 -23.41 14.75
N THR A 78 1.83 -24.05 13.91
CA THR A 78 2.07 -25.51 13.94
C THR A 78 3.23 -25.92 14.82
N ASP A 79 4.22 -25.06 15.04
CA ASP A 79 5.40 -25.40 15.86
C ASP A 79 5.20 -25.20 17.37
N ASP A 80 4.13 -24.54 17.82
CA ASP A 80 3.90 -24.22 19.22
C ASP A 80 2.56 -24.75 19.77
N LEU A 81 2.50 -26.04 20.08
CA LEU A 81 1.44 -26.62 20.90
C LEU A 81 1.48 -26.18 22.40
N ARG A 82 2.26 -25.12 22.72
CA ARG A 82 2.38 -24.51 24.05
C ARG A 82 2.28 -22.98 23.96
N LEU A 83 1.16 -22.49 23.42
CA LEU A 83 0.92 -21.04 23.30
C LEU A 83 0.80 -20.39 24.70
N THR A 84 1.75 -19.55 25.05
CA THR A 84 1.62 -18.56 26.12
C THR A 84 0.91 -17.32 25.58
N SER A 85 0.46 -16.41 26.45
CA SER A 85 -0.18 -15.14 26.04
C SER A 85 0.73 -14.27 25.15
N SER A 86 2.06 -14.42 25.25
CA SER A 86 3.05 -13.75 24.38
C SER A 86 3.03 -14.31 22.96
N ASP A 87 2.76 -15.60 22.80
CA ASP A 87 2.77 -16.27 21.49
C ASP A 87 1.52 -15.94 20.66
N SER A 88 0.38 -15.68 21.33
CA SER A 88 -0.84 -15.18 20.68
C SER A 88 -0.64 -13.81 20.05
N LEU A 89 0.14 -12.93 20.69
CA LEU A 89 0.52 -11.61 20.16
C LEU A 89 1.46 -11.73 18.95
N LEU A 90 2.41 -12.67 18.98
CA LEU A 90 3.28 -12.97 17.83
C LEU A 90 2.46 -13.47 16.64
N ALA A 91 1.60 -14.46 16.84
CA ALA A 91 0.76 -15.00 15.77
C ALA A 91 -0.13 -13.93 15.11
N THR A 92 -0.61 -12.95 15.89
CA THR A 92 -1.42 -11.85 15.36
C THR A 92 -0.55 -10.89 14.52
N ARG A 93 0.69 -10.62 14.90
CA ARG A 93 1.63 -9.76 14.14
C ARG A 93 1.99 -10.36 12.79
N HIS A 94 2.22 -11.65 12.71
CA HIS A 94 2.51 -12.38 11.47
C HIS A 94 1.28 -12.54 10.54
N SER A 95 0.09 -12.16 11.01
CA SER A 95 -1.12 -12.15 10.18
C SER A 95 -1.39 -10.82 9.48
N LEU A 96 -0.34 -10.04 9.19
CA LEU A 96 -0.40 -8.77 8.51
C LEU A 96 0.30 -8.84 7.14
N LEU A 97 -0.19 -8.04 6.18
CA LEU A 97 0.48 -7.74 4.93
C LEU A 97 0.35 -6.25 4.63
N PHE A 98 1.48 -5.57 4.50
CA PHE A 98 1.52 -4.18 4.05
C PHE A 98 1.65 -4.13 2.53
N ILE A 99 0.94 -3.21 1.88
CA ILE A 99 0.87 -3.10 0.42
C ILE A 99 1.21 -1.67 0.02
N ASP A 100 2.29 -1.51 -0.74
CA ASP A 100 2.63 -0.24 -1.37
C ASP A 100 1.95 -0.20 -2.73
N THR A 101 0.91 0.62 -2.83
CA THR A 101 0.12 0.81 -4.05
C THR A 101 -0.90 -0.30 -4.33
N ASP A 102 -2.15 0.11 -4.44
CA ASP A 102 -3.29 -0.73 -4.85
C ASP A 102 -3.93 -0.26 -6.17
N MET A 103 -5.09 -0.81 -6.48
CA MET A 103 -5.82 -0.45 -7.70
C MET A 103 -6.45 0.95 -7.68
N TYR A 104 -6.64 1.58 -6.52
CA TYR A 104 -7.02 3.00 -6.49
C TYR A 104 -5.88 3.90 -6.99
N VAL A 105 -4.62 3.57 -6.68
CA VAL A 105 -3.46 4.31 -7.22
C VAL A 105 -3.39 4.13 -8.73
N MET A 106 -3.59 2.92 -9.23
CA MET A 106 -3.63 2.66 -10.68
C MET A 106 -4.79 3.40 -11.37
N LYS A 107 -5.96 3.48 -10.73
CA LYS A 107 -7.11 4.26 -11.22
C LYS A 107 -6.76 5.74 -11.33
N VAL A 108 -6.23 6.32 -10.25
CA VAL A 108 -5.85 7.74 -10.23
C VAL A 108 -4.81 8.03 -11.30
N TRP A 109 -3.81 7.18 -11.45
CA TRP A 109 -2.79 7.35 -12.49
C TRP A 109 -3.38 7.29 -13.89
N CYS A 110 -4.22 6.29 -14.20
CA CYS A 110 -4.90 6.20 -15.49
C CYS A 110 -5.76 7.42 -15.80
N GLU A 111 -6.56 7.88 -14.84
CA GLU A 111 -7.48 9.00 -15.02
C GLU A 111 -6.73 10.34 -15.09
N PHE A 112 -5.69 10.53 -14.29
CA PHE A 112 -4.91 11.77 -14.26
C PHE A 112 -4.12 12.00 -15.56
N VAL A 113 -3.52 10.94 -16.11
CA VAL A 113 -2.66 11.04 -17.31
C VAL A 113 -3.48 10.88 -18.60
N PHE A 114 -4.42 9.95 -18.64
CA PHE A 114 -5.13 9.57 -19.86
C PHE A 114 -6.63 9.92 -19.87
N GLY A 115 -7.16 10.49 -18.79
CA GLY A 115 -8.57 10.87 -18.67
C GLY A 115 -9.56 9.68 -18.66
N LYS A 116 -9.08 8.46 -18.50
CA LYS A 116 -9.90 7.23 -18.49
C LYS A 116 -9.22 6.13 -17.68
N CYS A 117 -10.00 5.15 -17.22
CA CYS A 117 -9.50 4.01 -16.46
C CYS A 117 -9.85 2.70 -17.16
N HIS A 118 -8.97 1.69 -17.08
CA HIS A 118 -9.21 0.35 -17.60
C HIS A 118 -10.30 -0.37 -16.81
N PRO A 119 -11.26 -1.05 -17.47
CA PRO A 119 -12.29 -1.86 -16.80
C PRO A 119 -11.70 -2.90 -15.83
N PHE A 120 -10.55 -3.49 -16.17
CA PHE A 120 -9.83 -4.42 -15.29
C PHE A 120 -9.52 -3.80 -13.93
N ILE A 121 -9.01 -2.56 -13.90
CA ILE A 121 -8.66 -1.86 -12.65
C ILE A 121 -9.93 -1.63 -11.81
N LEU A 122 -11.02 -1.18 -12.44
CA LEU A 122 -12.30 -0.96 -11.77
C LEU A 122 -12.89 -2.27 -11.21
N ASP A 123 -12.77 -3.37 -11.96
CA ASP A 123 -13.19 -4.70 -11.53
C ASP A 123 -12.38 -5.19 -10.31
N GLN A 124 -11.06 -4.97 -10.30
CA GLN A 124 -10.20 -5.31 -9.17
C GLN A 124 -10.52 -4.46 -7.93
N ILE A 125 -10.79 -3.17 -8.06
CA ILE A 125 -11.26 -2.31 -6.95
C ILE A 125 -12.56 -2.89 -6.36
N ALA A 126 -13.49 -3.33 -7.19
CA ALA A 126 -14.76 -3.89 -6.73
C ALA A 126 -14.62 -5.24 -6.00
N LYS A 127 -13.62 -6.04 -6.36
CA LYS A 127 -13.40 -7.41 -5.85
C LYS A 127 -12.48 -7.47 -4.63
N ARG A 128 -11.40 -6.69 -4.62
CA ARG A 128 -10.39 -6.74 -3.56
C ARG A 128 -10.91 -6.12 -2.28
N ARG A 129 -10.48 -6.64 -1.15
CA ARG A 129 -10.84 -6.15 0.18
C ARG A 129 -9.58 -5.89 0.97
N TYR A 130 -9.58 -4.77 1.67
CA TYR A 130 -8.50 -4.34 2.55
C TYR A 130 -9.09 -3.99 3.92
N ASP A 131 -8.27 -4.04 4.96
CA ASP A 131 -8.70 -3.81 6.33
C ASP A 131 -8.41 -2.38 6.80
N LEU A 132 -7.41 -1.72 6.22
CA LEU A 132 -7.04 -0.34 6.57
C LEU A 132 -6.31 0.34 5.41
N TYR A 133 -6.62 1.61 5.18
CA TYR A 133 -5.84 2.49 4.31
C TYR A 133 -5.03 3.51 5.12
N LEU A 134 -3.78 3.72 4.71
CA LEU A 134 -2.87 4.73 5.22
C LEU A 134 -2.67 5.79 4.11
N LEU A 135 -3.44 6.88 4.15
CA LEU A 135 -3.33 7.98 3.19
C LEU A 135 -2.13 8.85 3.54
N CYS A 136 -1.04 8.73 2.79
CA CYS A 136 0.17 9.49 3.01
C CYS A 136 0.05 10.92 2.47
N ASP A 137 0.20 11.91 3.38
CA ASP A 137 0.16 13.33 3.07
C ASP A 137 1.41 13.79 2.30
N ILE A 138 1.29 14.94 1.63
CA ILE A 138 2.33 15.57 0.80
C ILE A 138 3.26 16.50 1.59
N ASP A 139 3.21 16.47 2.92
CA ASP A 139 3.99 17.33 3.82
C ASP A 139 5.48 16.95 3.94
N LEU A 140 5.91 15.82 3.36
CA LEU A 140 7.33 15.53 3.18
C LEU A 140 7.91 16.31 2.00
N PRO A 141 9.15 16.80 2.14
CA PRO A 141 9.85 17.42 1.03
C PRO A 141 9.90 16.47 -0.18
N TRP A 142 9.63 17.03 -1.37
CA TRP A 142 9.83 16.27 -2.59
C TRP A 142 11.32 15.95 -2.75
N SER A 143 11.64 14.69 -2.98
CA SER A 143 13.00 14.27 -3.27
C SER A 143 13.12 13.77 -4.70
N TYR A 144 14.19 14.15 -5.37
CA TYR A 144 14.43 13.71 -6.74
C TYR A 144 14.55 12.18 -6.83
N ASP A 145 13.85 11.61 -7.78
CA ASP A 145 13.97 10.22 -8.22
C ASP A 145 13.65 10.20 -9.71
N LYS A 146 14.42 9.47 -10.51
CA LYS A 146 14.26 9.40 -11.98
C LYS A 146 12.89 8.91 -12.45
N LEU A 147 12.13 8.28 -11.56
CA LEU A 147 10.80 7.72 -11.83
C LEU A 147 9.66 8.58 -11.28
N ARG A 148 9.93 9.81 -10.82
CA ARG A 148 8.93 10.75 -10.32
C ARG A 148 8.67 11.85 -11.35
N GLU A 149 7.39 12.13 -11.58
CA GLU A 149 6.94 13.02 -12.67
C GLU A 149 6.51 14.40 -12.18
N TYR A 150 6.08 14.53 -10.91
CA TYR A 150 5.42 15.74 -10.41
C TYR A 150 6.22 16.41 -9.28
N PRO A 151 7.32 17.15 -9.60
CA PRO A 151 8.08 17.88 -8.61
C PRO A 151 7.31 19.07 -8.03
N ASP A 152 6.37 19.62 -8.80
CA ASP A 152 5.61 20.80 -8.44
C ASP A 152 4.52 20.49 -7.42
N GLU A 153 4.33 21.41 -6.48
CA GLU A 153 3.34 21.26 -5.40
C GLU A 153 1.90 21.21 -5.91
N GLY A 154 1.54 22.00 -6.92
CA GLY A 154 0.19 22.10 -7.45
C GLY A 154 -0.39 20.75 -7.95
N PRO A 155 0.30 20.01 -8.84
CA PRO A 155 -0.13 18.65 -9.22
C PRO A 155 -0.21 17.68 -8.04
N ARG A 156 0.73 17.75 -7.08
CA ARG A 156 0.72 16.89 -5.88
C ARG A 156 -0.49 17.16 -4.99
N GLN A 157 -0.84 18.44 -4.78
CA GLN A 157 -2.04 18.84 -4.04
C GLN A 157 -3.31 18.33 -4.72
N LYS A 158 -3.41 18.43 -6.05
CA LYS A 158 -4.54 17.89 -6.82
C LYS A 158 -4.66 16.38 -6.67
N LEU A 159 -3.55 15.66 -6.82
CA LEU A 159 -3.52 14.22 -6.64
C LEU A 159 -3.92 13.82 -5.21
N TYR A 160 -3.41 14.51 -4.20
CA TYR A 160 -3.77 14.26 -2.80
C TYR A 160 -5.28 14.46 -2.57
N ALA A 161 -5.86 15.54 -3.10
CA ALA A 161 -7.30 15.79 -2.99
C ALA A 161 -8.14 14.68 -3.64
N ILE A 162 -7.68 14.13 -4.77
CA ILE A 162 -8.33 12.99 -5.44
C ILE A 162 -8.28 11.75 -4.54
N TYR A 163 -7.10 11.40 -3.99
CA TYR A 163 -6.98 10.27 -3.06
C TYR A 163 -7.86 10.43 -1.82
N LYS A 164 -7.87 11.63 -1.23
CA LYS A 164 -8.70 11.93 -0.06
C LYS A 164 -10.19 11.76 -0.36
N SER A 165 -10.66 12.27 -1.49
CA SER A 165 -12.05 12.09 -1.94
C SER A 165 -12.40 10.61 -2.16
N ILE A 166 -11.48 9.80 -2.68
CA ILE A 166 -11.67 8.35 -2.81
C ILE A 166 -11.79 7.70 -1.42
N MET A 167 -10.94 8.07 -0.47
CA MET A 167 -11.00 7.52 0.88
C MET A 167 -12.28 7.92 1.61
N GLU A 168 -12.76 9.13 1.43
CA GLU A 168 -14.04 9.60 1.97
C GLU A 168 -15.25 8.91 1.35
N GLY A 169 -15.16 8.46 0.10
CA GLY A 169 -16.24 7.81 -0.65
C GLY A 169 -16.32 6.28 -0.52
N GLN A 170 -15.34 5.63 0.11
CA GLN A 170 -15.30 4.17 0.28
C GLN A 170 -15.48 3.79 1.77
N SER A 171 -15.76 2.49 2.06
CA SER A 171 -16.18 2.05 3.39
C SER A 171 -15.07 1.45 4.26
N THR A 172 -13.91 1.13 3.69
CA THR A 172 -12.78 0.60 4.47
C THR A 172 -12.23 1.68 5.40
N PRO A 173 -11.93 1.39 6.67
CA PRO A 173 -11.30 2.34 7.58
C PRO A 173 -10.02 2.94 6.98
N TRP A 174 -9.79 4.22 7.22
CA TRP A 174 -8.57 4.88 6.77
C TRP A 174 -8.12 5.97 7.73
N ILE A 175 -6.85 6.28 7.71
CA ILE A 175 -6.25 7.39 8.45
C ILE A 175 -5.30 8.20 7.58
N GLU A 176 -5.15 9.48 7.91
CA GLU A 176 -4.17 10.36 7.29
C GLU A 176 -2.82 10.24 7.99
N ILE A 177 -1.77 9.98 7.21
CA ILE A 177 -0.39 9.81 7.67
C ILE A 177 0.41 11.05 7.28
N SER A 178 0.79 11.85 8.29
CA SER A 178 1.52 13.11 8.13
C SER A 178 2.61 13.27 9.21
N GLY A 179 3.53 14.22 9.00
CA GLY A 179 4.64 14.52 9.88
C GLY A 179 5.97 13.90 9.44
N SER A 180 6.98 13.88 10.32
CA SER A 180 8.27 13.26 10.06
C SER A 180 8.14 11.75 9.82
N HIS A 181 9.19 11.12 9.29
CA HIS A 181 9.20 9.67 9.07
C HIS A 181 8.85 8.88 10.35
N GLU A 182 9.38 9.29 11.50
CA GLU A 182 9.11 8.66 12.80
C GLU A 182 7.65 8.85 13.23
N GLN A 183 7.12 10.06 13.08
CA GLN A 183 5.73 10.37 13.41
C GLN A 183 4.75 9.57 12.54
N ARG A 184 5.06 9.38 11.25
CA ARG A 184 4.28 8.57 10.31
C ARG A 184 4.23 7.10 10.73
N VAL A 185 5.39 6.52 11.09
CA VAL A 185 5.46 5.15 11.61
C VAL A 185 4.66 5.03 12.90
N GLN A 186 4.81 5.95 13.86
CA GLN A 186 4.04 5.93 15.12
C GLN A 186 2.52 6.01 14.91
N LYS A 187 2.06 6.89 13.99
CA LYS A 187 0.64 6.99 13.66
C LYS A 187 0.11 5.71 13.02
N ALA A 188 0.86 5.16 12.07
CA ALA A 188 0.48 3.94 11.38
C ALA A 188 0.46 2.74 12.33
N THR A 189 1.50 2.56 13.16
CA THR A 189 1.56 1.51 14.18
C THR A 189 0.35 1.57 15.10
N LYS A 190 0.03 2.75 15.64
CA LYS A 190 -1.15 2.92 16.51
C LYS A 190 -2.46 2.50 15.83
N ALA A 191 -2.63 2.79 14.55
CA ALA A 191 -3.83 2.39 13.81
C ALA A 191 -3.87 0.88 13.53
N VAL A 192 -2.72 0.31 13.20
CA VAL A 192 -2.59 -1.15 13.00
C VAL A 192 -2.82 -1.90 14.31
N ASP A 193 -2.24 -1.45 15.43
CA ASP A 193 -2.45 -2.04 16.75
C ASP A 193 -3.95 -2.03 17.12
N SER A 194 -4.64 -0.92 16.88
CA SER A 194 -6.08 -0.83 17.08
C SER A 194 -6.88 -1.80 16.20
N LEU A 195 -6.41 -2.04 14.95
CA LEU A 195 -7.04 -2.99 14.02
C LEU A 195 -6.89 -4.44 14.47
N ILE A 196 -5.78 -4.78 15.12
CA ILE A 196 -5.49 -6.14 15.59
C ILE A 196 -5.85 -6.36 17.06
N GLY A 197 -6.43 -5.35 17.73
CA GLY A 197 -6.91 -5.45 19.11
C GLY A 197 -5.82 -5.34 20.17
N GLN A 198 -4.75 -4.61 19.89
CA GLN A 198 -3.63 -4.30 20.80
C GLN A 198 -3.74 -2.90 21.41
#